data_db3393a65a53fc2558010e1298571fa6
#
_entry.id   db3393a65a53fc2558010e1298571fa6
#
_cell.length_a   1.000
_cell.length_b   1.000
_cell.length_c   1.000
_cell.angle_alpha   90.00
_cell.angle_beta   90.00
_cell.angle_gamma   90.00
#
_symmetry.space_group_name_H-M   'P 1'
#
loop_
_entity.id
_entity.type
_entity.pdbx_description
1 polymer ?
#
loop_
_entity_poly.entity_id
_entity_poly.type
_entity_poly.pdbx_seq_one_letter_code
_entity_poly.pdbx_strand_id
1 'polypeptide(L)'
;HTDSYDHLPHWLGAVRSAAHWASYAAIEGHIDTSKSVQIGIRGNVVTLDWRKSSDRLGYRVITIDEYRELGVQKTIEAIRERVGDSPVYITFDMDVLDPSHAPAVSNLEPGYTGLMTGEAIALLQGLRGLDVIGGDIVCIIPTKDNPNNITSMNGMVLMFEQICLIADYLRGRKK
;
A
#
# COMPACT_ATOMS: atom_id res chain seq x y z
N HIS A 1 8.10 -2.25 3.32
CA HIS A 1 7.95 -2.36 4.78
C HIS A 1 6.48 -2.56 5.16
N THR A 2 6.23 -3.15 6.33
CA THR A 2 4.86 -3.28 6.84
C THR A 2 4.34 -2.00 7.49
N ASP A 3 5.18 -1.03 7.80
CA ASP A 3 4.87 0.21 8.53
C ASP A 3 4.05 0.00 9.81
N SER A 4 4.11 -1.20 10.36
CA SER A 4 3.34 -1.63 11.52
C SER A 4 4.22 -2.00 12.71
N TYR A 5 5.45 -1.54 12.75
CA TYR A 5 6.32 -1.76 13.89
C TYR A 5 5.81 -0.99 15.10
N ASP A 6 5.61 -1.67 16.21
CA ASP A 6 5.15 -1.09 17.46
C ASP A 6 6.01 -1.49 18.68
N HIS A 7 6.94 -2.42 18.49
CA HIS A 7 7.77 -2.99 19.55
C HIS A 7 9.26 -2.68 19.39
N LEU A 8 9.64 -2.02 18.29
CA LEU A 8 11.01 -1.63 18.00
C LEU A 8 11.10 -0.11 17.85
N PRO A 9 12.06 0.57 18.50
CA PRO A 9 12.37 1.94 18.15
C PRO A 9 12.90 1.96 16.70
N HIS A 10 12.58 3.02 15.98
CA HIS A 10 13.21 3.27 14.69
C HIS A 10 14.73 3.38 14.86
N TRP A 11 15.51 3.15 13.81
CA TRP A 11 16.96 3.17 13.83
C TRP A 11 17.62 4.43 14.45
N LEU A 12 16.92 5.54 14.52
CA LEU A 12 17.34 6.75 15.25
C LEU A 12 16.74 6.84 16.67
N GLY A 13 16.17 5.77 17.22
CA GLY A 13 15.53 5.77 18.54
C GLY A 13 14.15 6.43 18.57
N ALA A 14 13.59 6.83 17.41
CA ALA A 14 12.26 7.41 17.35
C ALA A 14 11.21 6.35 17.73
N VAL A 15 10.33 6.69 18.65
CA VAL A 15 9.20 5.84 19.06
C VAL A 15 8.07 5.93 18.04
N ARG A 16 7.94 7.07 17.36
CA ARG A 16 6.98 7.28 16.26
C ARG A 16 7.71 7.75 15.01
N SER A 17 7.52 7.03 13.92
CA SER A 17 8.12 7.34 12.61
C SER A 17 7.23 6.80 11.50
N ALA A 18 7.62 7.01 10.25
CA ALA A 18 6.94 6.45 9.09
C ALA A 18 6.74 4.92 9.20
N ALA A 19 7.71 4.19 9.78
CA ALA A 19 7.62 2.75 9.98
C ALA A 19 6.63 2.31 11.08
N HIS A 20 5.98 3.24 11.77
CA HIS A 20 5.06 2.95 12.88
C HIS A 20 3.64 3.46 12.65
N TRP A 21 3.39 4.20 11.57
CA TRP A 21 2.11 4.89 11.40
C TRP A 21 0.90 3.95 11.43
N ALA A 22 0.99 2.80 10.78
CA ALA A 22 -0.11 1.84 10.71
C ALA A 22 -0.40 1.19 12.08
N SER A 23 0.65 0.94 12.89
CA SER A 23 0.48 0.46 14.25
C SER A 23 -0.24 1.48 15.13
N TYR A 24 0.21 2.73 15.10
CA TYR A 24 -0.41 3.78 15.92
C TYR A 24 -1.82 4.11 15.46
N ALA A 25 -2.07 4.16 14.16
CA ALA A 25 -3.42 4.36 13.65
C ALA A 25 -4.40 3.26 14.12
N ALA A 26 -3.91 2.02 14.20
CA ALA A 26 -4.69 0.90 14.73
C ALA A 26 -4.89 1.00 16.27
N ILE A 27 -3.81 1.27 17.03
CA ILE A 27 -3.84 1.35 18.50
C ILE A 27 -4.72 2.51 18.96
N GLU A 28 -4.67 3.64 18.26
CA GLU A 28 -5.47 4.83 18.55
C GLU A 28 -6.91 4.73 18.02
N GLY A 29 -7.29 3.64 17.35
CA GLY A 29 -8.66 3.36 16.91
C GLY A 29 -9.09 4.12 15.65
N HIS A 30 -8.14 4.61 14.85
CA HIS A 30 -8.42 5.32 13.60
C HIS A 30 -8.66 4.36 12.42
N ILE A 31 -8.17 3.12 12.51
CA ILE A 31 -8.25 2.10 11.48
C ILE A 31 -8.80 0.79 12.07
N ASP A 32 -9.76 0.18 11.40
CA ASP A 32 -10.20 -1.19 11.65
C ASP A 32 -9.26 -2.17 10.92
N THR A 33 -8.33 -2.74 11.65
CA THR A 33 -7.36 -3.69 11.10
C THR A 33 -7.98 -4.98 10.63
N SER A 34 -9.15 -5.38 11.20
CA SER A 34 -9.89 -6.54 10.75
C SER A 34 -10.46 -6.37 9.34
N LYS A 35 -10.53 -5.14 8.84
CA LYS A 35 -10.97 -4.72 7.51
C LYS A 35 -9.84 -4.15 6.65
N SER A 36 -8.59 -4.28 7.10
CA SER A 36 -7.43 -3.70 6.44
C SER A 36 -6.53 -4.76 5.81
N VAL A 37 -5.87 -4.39 4.71
CA VAL A 37 -4.94 -5.24 3.97
C VAL A 37 -3.66 -4.47 3.67
N GLN A 38 -2.50 -5.09 3.88
CA GLN A 38 -1.18 -4.61 3.46
C GLN A 38 -0.69 -5.50 2.31
N ILE A 39 -0.29 -4.92 1.18
CA ILE A 39 0.00 -5.68 -0.04
C ILE A 39 1.37 -5.35 -0.58
N GLY A 40 2.08 -6.36 -1.08
CA GLY A 40 3.33 -6.19 -1.80
C GLY A 40 4.56 -6.02 -0.90
N ILE A 41 4.44 -6.40 0.38
CA ILE A 41 5.56 -6.35 1.32
C ILE A 41 6.71 -7.20 0.78
N ARG A 42 7.87 -6.57 0.62
CA ARG A 42 9.07 -7.16 0.02
C ARG A 42 10.36 -6.57 0.60
N GLY A 43 11.48 -7.09 0.18
CA GLY A 43 12.80 -6.60 0.55
C GLY A 43 13.39 -7.23 1.80
N ASN A 44 14.51 -6.65 2.24
CA ASN A 44 15.21 -7.13 3.42
C ASN A 44 14.44 -6.80 4.70
N VAL A 45 14.40 -7.74 5.60
CA VAL A 45 13.76 -7.54 6.90
C VAL A 45 14.75 -6.98 7.92
N VAL A 46 14.28 -6.06 8.75
CA VAL A 46 15.06 -5.47 9.84
C VAL A 46 15.24 -6.48 10.97
N THR A 47 14.27 -7.37 11.15
CA THR A 47 14.21 -8.36 12.23
C THR A 47 13.47 -9.61 11.76
N LEU A 48 13.79 -10.77 12.35
CA LEU A 48 13.12 -12.03 12.00
C LEU A 48 11.63 -12.06 12.34
N ASP A 49 11.20 -11.23 13.27
CA ASP A 49 9.80 -11.10 13.69
C ASP A 49 9.10 -9.89 13.04
N TRP A 50 9.56 -9.48 11.85
CA TRP A 50 9.10 -8.32 11.11
C TRP A 50 7.56 -8.22 10.95
N ARG A 51 6.88 -9.35 10.92
CA ARG A 51 5.43 -9.45 10.74
C ARG A 51 4.64 -9.41 12.04
N LYS A 52 5.31 -9.58 13.17
CA LYS A 52 4.68 -9.76 14.51
C LYS A 52 3.67 -8.68 14.85
N SER A 53 3.98 -7.42 14.59
CA SER A 53 3.07 -6.30 14.90
C SER A 53 1.83 -6.33 14.01
N SER A 54 1.99 -6.54 12.71
CA SER A 54 0.85 -6.63 11.78
C SER A 54 -0.08 -7.78 12.14
N ASP A 55 0.47 -8.96 12.46
CA ASP A 55 -0.31 -10.13 12.84
C ASP A 55 -1.04 -9.92 14.18
N ARG A 56 -0.33 -9.36 15.18
CA ARG A 56 -0.91 -9.06 16.50
C ARG A 56 -2.04 -8.01 16.41
N LEU A 57 -1.88 -7.03 15.55
CA LEU A 57 -2.88 -5.99 15.32
C LEU A 57 -4.04 -6.47 14.43
N GLY A 58 -3.90 -7.62 13.77
CA GLY A 58 -4.96 -8.23 12.97
C GLY A 58 -5.00 -7.78 11.51
N TYR A 59 -3.94 -7.15 10.98
CA TYR A 59 -3.84 -6.85 9.56
C TYR A 59 -3.75 -8.12 8.72
N ARG A 60 -4.38 -8.11 7.54
CA ARG A 60 -4.09 -9.09 6.48
C ARG A 60 -2.87 -8.60 5.70
N VAL A 61 -1.78 -9.34 5.77
CA VAL A 61 -0.56 -9.05 5.00
C VAL A 61 -0.48 -10.01 3.82
N ILE A 62 -0.38 -9.48 2.61
CA ILE A 62 -0.11 -10.18 1.36
C ILE A 62 1.30 -9.78 0.92
N THR A 63 2.27 -10.67 1.10
CA THR A 63 3.63 -10.41 0.64
C THR A 63 3.70 -10.41 -0.89
N ILE A 64 4.81 -9.91 -1.44
CA ILE A 64 5.00 -9.95 -2.89
C ILE A 64 4.99 -11.39 -3.42
N ASP A 65 5.54 -12.34 -2.67
CA ASP A 65 5.56 -13.76 -3.06
C ASP A 65 4.14 -14.32 -3.09
N GLU A 66 3.36 -14.09 -2.03
CA GLU A 66 1.94 -14.48 -2.00
C GLU A 66 1.14 -13.81 -3.11
N TYR A 67 1.38 -12.53 -3.39
CA TYR A 67 0.75 -11.84 -4.52
C TYR A 67 1.09 -12.53 -5.87
N ARG A 68 2.34 -12.96 -6.07
CA ARG A 68 2.76 -13.69 -7.28
C ARG A 68 2.04 -15.03 -7.44
N GLU A 69 1.76 -15.72 -6.33
CA GLU A 69 1.00 -16.96 -6.33
C GLU A 69 -0.50 -16.73 -6.60
N LEU A 70 -1.08 -15.70 -6.01
CA LEU A 70 -2.49 -15.37 -6.17
C LEU A 70 -2.79 -14.75 -7.54
N GLY A 71 -1.93 -13.89 -8.03
CA GLY A 71 -2.17 -13.01 -9.16
C GLY A 71 -3.15 -11.88 -8.84
N VAL A 72 -3.32 -10.97 -9.81
CA VAL A 72 -4.13 -9.76 -9.65
C VAL A 72 -5.57 -10.09 -9.23
N GLN A 73 -6.22 -11.02 -9.92
CA GLN A 73 -7.65 -11.27 -9.71
C GLN A 73 -7.97 -11.81 -8.31
N LYS A 74 -7.25 -12.82 -7.85
CA LYS A 74 -7.47 -13.37 -6.49
C LYS A 74 -7.06 -12.40 -5.39
N THR A 75 -6.08 -11.54 -5.65
CA THR A 75 -5.73 -10.46 -4.72
C THR A 75 -6.87 -9.46 -4.59
N ILE A 76 -7.51 -9.06 -5.70
CA ILE A 76 -8.70 -8.21 -5.69
C ILE A 76 -9.83 -8.86 -4.88
N GLU A 77 -10.10 -10.13 -5.11
CA GLU A 77 -11.11 -10.91 -4.39
C GLU A 77 -10.84 -10.91 -2.88
N ALA A 78 -9.59 -11.19 -2.47
CA ALA A 78 -9.17 -11.17 -1.07
C ALA A 78 -9.32 -9.78 -0.42
N ILE A 79 -9.01 -8.70 -1.15
CA ILE A 79 -9.22 -7.33 -0.66
C ILE A 79 -10.71 -7.08 -0.44
N ARG A 80 -11.53 -7.37 -1.46
CA ARG A 80 -12.98 -7.12 -1.41
C ARG A 80 -13.67 -7.91 -0.30
N GLU A 81 -13.31 -9.18 -0.14
CA GLU A 81 -13.80 -10.02 0.95
C GLU A 81 -13.43 -9.43 2.33
N ARG A 82 -12.18 -8.99 2.48
CA ARG A 82 -11.68 -8.44 3.74
C ARG A 82 -12.33 -7.13 4.12
N VAL A 83 -12.47 -6.22 3.16
CA VAL A 83 -13.02 -4.88 3.35
C VAL A 83 -14.55 -4.91 3.51
N GLY A 84 -15.24 -5.72 2.71
CA GLY A 84 -16.70 -5.74 2.65
C GLY A 84 -17.27 -4.38 2.25
N ASP A 85 -18.26 -3.91 3.01
CA ASP A 85 -18.92 -2.62 2.77
C ASP A 85 -18.34 -1.47 3.60
N SER A 86 -17.18 -1.66 4.21
CA SER A 86 -16.55 -0.64 5.06
C SER A 86 -15.98 0.51 4.21
N PRO A 87 -15.97 1.76 4.74
CA PRO A 87 -15.24 2.85 4.10
C PRO A 87 -13.75 2.54 3.96
N VAL A 88 -13.17 2.85 2.81
CA VAL A 88 -11.80 2.51 2.46
C VAL A 88 -10.97 3.77 2.26
N TYR A 89 -9.82 3.85 2.92
CA TYR A 89 -8.75 4.77 2.59
C TYR A 89 -7.61 3.99 1.93
N ILE A 90 -7.13 4.47 0.79
CA ILE A 90 -6.06 3.81 0.04
C ILE A 90 -4.77 4.62 0.21
N THR A 91 -3.80 4.09 0.98
CA THR A 91 -2.45 4.62 0.96
C THR A 91 -1.61 3.80 -0.01
N PHE A 92 -0.99 4.46 -0.97
CA PHE A 92 -0.17 3.81 -1.98
C PHE A 92 1.29 4.25 -1.84
N ASP A 93 2.10 3.37 -1.32
CA ASP A 93 3.53 3.58 -1.23
C ASP A 93 4.19 3.21 -2.57
N MET A 94 4.88 4.17 -3.18
CA MET A 94 5.48 3.98 -4.50
C MET A 94 6.62 2.97 -4.51
N ASP A 95 7.20 2.68 -3.36
CA ASP A 95 8.28 1.68 -3.28
C ASP A 95 7.78 0.23 -3.31
N VAL A 96 6.47 0.01 -3.33
CA VAL A 96 5.88 -1.29 -3.69
C VAL A 96 6.14 -1.65 -5.15
N LEU A 97 6.30 -0.64 -6.00
CA LEU A 97 6.62 -0.85 -7.41
C LEU A 97 8.06 -1.36 -7.59
N ASP A 98 8.26 -2.11 -8.65
CA ASP A 98 9.59 -2.52 -9.07
C ASP A 98 10.49 -1.29 -9.32
N PRO A 99 11.78 -1.31 -8.95
CA PRO A 99 12.70 -0.20 -9.19
C PRO A 99 12.80 0.24 -10.65
N SER A 100 12.51 -0.64 -11.61
CA SER A 100 12.44 -0.28 -13.03
C SER A 100 11.24 0.61 -13.37
N HIS A 101 10.20 0.59 -12.55
CA HIS A 101 9.00 1.42 -12.68
C HIS A 101 9.01 2.64 -11.75
N ALA A 102 9.68 2.54 -10.62
CA ALA A 102 9.75 3.62 -9.63
C ALA A 102 11.17 3.78 -9.07
N PRO A 103 12.14 4.31 -9.87
CA PRO A 103 13.51 4.48 -9.41
C PRO A 103 13.70 5.59 -8.38
N ALA A 104 12.76 6.52 -8.23
CA ALA A 104 12.89 7.68 -7.34
C ALA A 104 12.01 7.54 -6.10
N VAL A 105 12.25 6.50 -5.32
CA VAL A 105 11.55 6.19 -4.07
C VAL A 105 12.51 6.13 -2.89
N SER A 106 11.95 6.06 -1.68
CA SER A 106 12.73 6.01 -0.44
C SER A 106 13.54 4.72 -0.32
N ASN A 107 12.91 3.58 -0.58
CA ASN A 107 13.51 2.25 -0.43
C ASN A 107 13.39 1.48 -1.74
N LEU A 108 14.47 1.42 -2.50
CA LEU A 108 14.46 0.74 -3.80
C LEU A 108 14.29 -0.78 -3.70
N GLU A 109 14.81 -1.40 -2.64
CA GLU A 109 14.85 -2.85 -2.45
C GLU A 109 15.31 -3.60 -3.72
N PRO A 110 16.51 -3.27 -4.25
CA PRO A 110 17.00 -3.87 -5.48
C PRO A 110 17.19 -5.38 -5.31
N GLY A 111 16.92 -6.14 -6.37
CA GLY A 111 17.00 -7.61 -6.33
C GLY A 111 15.71 -8.31 -5.87
N TYR A 112 14.74 -7.57 -5.38
CA TYR A 112 13.42 -8.09 -5.05
C TYR A 112 12.38 -7.50 -6.01
N THR A 113 11.74 -8.32 -6.81
CA THR A 113 10.76 -7.90 -7.82
C THR A 113 9.58 -7.22 -7.15
N GLY A 114 9.31 -5.96 -7.52
CA GLY A 114 8.13 -5.21 -7.10
C GLY A 114 6.92 -5.44 -8.01
N LEU A 115 5.84 -4.70 -7.77
CA LEU A 115 4.69 -4.64 -8.67
C LEU A 115 5.08 -3.86 -9.94
N MET A 116 4.59 -4.30 -11.08
CA MET A 116 4.60 -3.47 -12.29
C MET A 116 3.49 -2.42 -12.20
N THR A 117 3.69 -1.24 -12.77
CA THR A 117 2.65 -0.17 -12.76
C THR A 117 1.30 -0.68 -13.31
N GLY A 118 1.33 -1.49 -14.37
CA GLY A 118 0.09 -2.06 -14.93
C GLY A 118 -0.65 -2.98 -13.97
N GLU A 119 0.06 -3.74 -13.14
CA GLU A 119 -0.55 -4.59 -12.11
C GLU A 119 -1.18 -3.73 -11.00
N ALA A 120 -0.49 -2.67 -10.58
CA ALA A 120 -1.01 -1.72 -9.60
C ALA A 120 -2.28 -1.02 -10.09
N ILE A 121 -2.30 -0.59 -11.34
CA ILE A 121 -3.51 -0.03 -11.99
C ILE A 121 -4.65 -1.06 -12.00
N ALA A 122 -4.37 -2.30 -12.39
CA ALA A 122 -5.37 -3.36 -12.44
C ALA A 122 -5.93 -3.68 -11.04
N LEU A 123 -5.09 -3.68 -10.00
CA LEU A 123 -5.53 -3.81 -8.61
C LEU A 123 -6.50 -2.68 -8.23
N LEU A 124 -6.12 -1.41 -8.46
CA LEU A 124 -6.98 -0.27 -8.15
C LEU A 124 -8.31 -0.33 -8.91
N GLN A 125 -8.28 -0.58 -10.22
CA GLN A 125 -9.48 -0.70 -11.03
C GLN A 125 -10.40 -1.84 -10.58
N GLY A 126 -9.84 -2.92 -10.04
CA GLY A 126 -10.57 -4.04 -9.45
C GLY A 126 -11.31 -3.69 -8.14
N LEU A 127 -11.01 -2.54 -7.53
CA LEU A 127 -11.68 -2.04 -6.33
C LEU A 127 -12.91 -1.16 -6.65
N ARG A 128 -13.27 -1.01 -7.93
CA ARG A 128 -14.44 -0.24 -8.35
C ARG A 128 -15.70 -0.68 -7.60
N GLY A 129 -16.46 0.28 -7.12
CA GLY A 129 -17.69 0.07 -6.36
C GLY A 129 -17.50 -0.06 -4.83
N LEU A 130 -16.26 -0.14 -4.32
CA LEU A 130 -16.00 0.01 -2.89
C LEU A 130 -16.19 1.48 -2.46
N ASP A 131 -16.54 1.71 -1.20
CA ASP A 131 -16.68 3.05 -0.60
C ASP A 131 -15.31 3.68 -0.36
N VAL A 132 -14.62 4.10 -1.42
CA VAL A 132 -13.32 4.76 -1.31
C VAL A 132 -13.54 6.22 -0.90
N ILE A 133 -13.16 6.56 0.33
CA ILE A 133 -13.36 7.87 0.94
C ILE A 133 -12.16 8.80 0.81
N GLY A 134 -11.01 8.29 0.45
CA GLY A 134 -9.78 9.07 0.29
C GLY A 134 -8.59 8.19 -0.09
N GLY A 135 -7.47 8.84 -0.36
CA GLY A 135 -6.21 8.15 -0.60
C GLY A 135 -5.04 9.10 -0.76
N ASP A 136 -3.85 8.53 -0.79
CA ASP A 136 -2.59 9.23 -1.00
C ASP A 136 -1.62 8.43 -1.87
N ILE A 137 -0.56 9.10 -2.30
CA ILE A 137 0.63 8.51 -2.93
C ILE A 137 1.84 9.00 -2.15
N VAL A 138 2.63 8.09 -1.60
CA VAL A 138 3.75 8.42 -0.71
C VAL A 138 5.08 7.88 -1.22
N CYS A 139 6.16 8.23 -0.54
CA CYS A 139 7.55 7.76 -0.75
C CYS A 139 8.18 8.17 -2.10
N ILE A 140 7.70 9.21 -2.77
CA ILE A 140 8.33 9.76 -3.97
C ILE A 140 9.45 10.74 -3.58
N ILE A 141 10.59 10.64 -4.26
CA ILE A 141 11.70 11.60 -4.17
C ILE A 141 11.91 12.24 -5.55
N PRO A 142 11.15 13.28 -5.92
CA PRO A 142 11.17 13.82 -7.29
C PRO A 142 12.55 14.29 -7.76
N THR A 143 13.39 14.76 -6.84
CA THR A 143 14.78 15.20 -7.15
C THR A 143 15.72 14.07 -7.55
N LYS A 144 15.33 12.80 -7.33
CA LYS A 144 16.07 11.61 -7.75
C LYS A 144 15.44 10.91 -8.96
N ASP A 145 14.36 11.47 -9.51
CA ASP A 145 13.69 10.86 -10.65
C ASP A 145 14.54 11.00 -11.92
N ASN A 146 14.29 10.12 -12.86
CA ASN A 146 15.00 10.17 -14.15
C ASN A 146 14.54 11.38 -14.98
N PRO A 147 15.25 11.73 -16.08
CA PRO A 147 14.90 12.89 -16.91
C PRO A 147 13.45 12.90 -17.44
N ASN A 148 12.82 11.71 -17.53
CA ASN A 148 11.44 11.56 -17.96
C ASN A 148 10.43 11.57 -16.80
N ASN A 149 10.89 11.72 -15.55
CA ASN A 149 10.08 11.75 -14.34
C ASN A 149 9.15 10.52 -14.20
N ILE A 150 9.67 9.32 -14.53
CA ILE A 150 8.82 8.12 -14.62
C ILE A 150 8.14 7.74 -13.30
N THR A 151 8.84 7.92 -12.17
CA THR A 151 8.25 7.65 -10.84
C THR A 151 7.09 8.61 -10.56
N SER A 152 7.32 9.90 -10.80
CA SER A 152 6.31 10.94 -10.59
C SER A 152 5.11 10.75 -11.53
N MET A 153 5.36 10.39 -12.79
CA MET A 153 4.30 10.12 -13.78
C MET A 153 3.48 8.88 -13.38
N ASN A 154 4.12 7.81 -12.92
CA ASN A 154 3.40 6.63 -12.43
C ASN A 154 2.59 6.96 -11.17
N GLY A 155 3.13 7.76 -10.24
CA GLY A 155 2.39 8.24 -9.07
C GLY A 155 1.15 9.06 -9.46
N MET A 156 1.28 9.94 -10.46
CA MET A 156 0.15 10.71 -10.99
C MET A 156 -0.97 9.80 -11.56
N VAL A 157 -0.60 8.78 -12.33
CA VAL A 157 -1.58 7.83 -12.90
C VAL A 157 -2.28 7.05 -11.78
N LEU A 158 -1.55 6.56 -10.79
CA LEU A 158 -2.12 5.82 -9.66
C LEU A 158 -3.03 6.72 -8.79
N MET A 159 -2.66 7.98 -8.58
CA MET A 159 -3.54 8.95 -7.91
C MET A 159 -4.81 9.20 -8.73
N PHE A 160 -4.70 9.29 -10.06
CA PHE A 160 -5.86 9.45 -10.93
C PHE A 160 -6.82 8.26 -10.82
N GLU A 161 -6.32 7.03 -10.76
CA GLU A 161 -7.15 5.83 -10.53
C GLU A 161 -7.89 5.91 -9.18
N GLN A 162 -7.22 6.36 -8.10
CA GLN A 162 -7.88 6.54 -6.79
C GLN A 162 -9.01 7.60 -6.87
N ILE A 163 -8.77 8.72 -7.54
CA ILE A 163 -9.79 9.76 -7.76
C ILE A 163 -10.97 9.19 -8.55
N CYS A 164 -10.73 8.35 -9.57
CA CYS A 164 -11.77 7.68 -10.33
C CYS A 164 -12.62 6.75 -9.47
N LEU A 165 -12.01 6.00 -8.52
CA LEU A 165 -12.74 5.14 -7.59
C LEU A 165 -13.69 5.95 -6.70
N ILE A 166 -13.20 7.06 -6.13
CA ILE A 166 -14.00 7.96 -5.30
C ILE A 166 -15.17 8.54 -6.12
N ALA A 167 -14.89 9.03 -7.32
CA ALA A 167 -15.90 9.62 -8.19
C ALA A 167 -16.97 8.61 -8.63
N ASP A 168 -16.57 7.38 -8.95
CA ASP A 168 -17.50 6.31 -9.37
C ASP A 168 -18.46 5.94 -8.22
N TYR A 169 -17.92 5.78 -7.01
CA TYR A 169 -18.74 5.49 -5.83
C TYR A 169 -19.74 6.61 -5.51
N LEU A 170 -19.27 7.88 -5.52
CA LEU A 170 -20.14 9.03 -5.26
C LEU A 170 -21.24 9.18 -6.31
N ARG A 171 -20.96 8.83 -7.57
CA ARG A 171 -21.95 8.82 -8.65
C ARG A 171 -23.01 7.73 -8.44
N GLY A 172 -22.61 6.57 -7.97
CA GLY A 172 -23.52 5.46 -7.64
C GLY A 172 -24.50 5.77 -6.52
N ARG A 173 -24.12 6.59 -5.54
CA ARG A 173 -24.97 7.03 -4.40
C ARG A 173 -26.06 8.03 -4.79
N LYS A 174 -25.95 8.69 -5.94
CA LYS A 174 -26.94 9.70 -6.40
C LYS A 174 -28.10 9.09 -7.18
N LYS A 175 -28.14 7.77 -7.34
CA LYS A 175 -29.24 7.03 -7.96
C LYS A 175 -30.08 6.31 -6.89
#